data_ed20747e02cf55cf2a427e7f91fdf175
#
_entry.id   ed20747e02cf55cf2a427e7f91fdf175
#
_cell.length_a   1.000
_cell.length_b   1.000
_cell.length_c   1.000
_cell.angle_alpha   90.00
_cell.angle_beta   90.00
_cell.angle_gamma   90.00
#
_symmetry.space_group_name_H-M   'P 1'
#
loop_
_entity.id
_entity.type
_entity.pdbx_description
1 polymer ?
#
loop_
_entity_poly.entity_id
_entity_poly.type
_entity_poly.pdbx_seq_one_letter_code
_entity_poly.pdbx_strand_id
1 'polypeptide(L)'
;MNTAWYVVKVLPGKERSLTEQFNKDIGMSRITNVIRFICPTEKELIIVKNKKVLREKVLYSGYLYFEAPKKLEEDDLKIISLLPNIMGMMGDRMPMLLKESDIRRILKDDTLEEHIESKRLKFNSGESIMVCEGPFKDFEGTIKEVKGDRVDVEIKIFGRNTAVSLTLDQIQKP
;
A
#
# COMPACT_ATOMS: atom_id res chain seq x y z
N MET A 1 -5.63 13.05 17.44
CA MET A 1 -5.27 14.28 16.70
C MET A 1 -6.05 14.35 15.42
N ASN A 2 -6.73 15.43 15.21
CA ASN A 2 -7.55 15.60 14.02
C ASN A 2 -6.73 16.29 12.91
N THR A 3 -5.95 15.49 12.22
CA THR A 3 -5.26 15.96 11.01
C THR A 3 -6.17 15.82 9.80
N ALA A 4 -5.93 16.63 8.78
CA ALA A 4 -6.66 16.58 7.53
C ALA A 4 -5.75 15.99 6.44
N TRP A 5 -6.32 15.18 5.57
CA TRP A 5 -5.61 14.56 4.46
C TRP A 5 -6.16 15.05 3.13
N TYR A 6 -5.27 15.30 2.20
CA TYR A 6 -5.59 15.82 0.88
C TYR A 6 -4.92 14.98 -0.20
N VAL A 7 -5.51 14.99 -1.38
CA VAL A 7 -4.94 14.42 -2.59
C VAL A 7 -4.72 15.51 -3.63
N VAL A 8 -3.59 15.42 -4.33
CA VAL A 8 -3.28 16.28 -5.49
C VAL A 8 -2.91 15.40 -6.67
N LYS A 9 -3.23 15.88 -7.86
CA LYS A 9 -2.81 15.24 -9.10
C LYS A 9 -1.45 15.78 -9.52
N VAL A 10 -0.54 14.88 -9.85
CA VAL A 10 0.82 15.22 -10.29
C VAL A 10 1.13 14.52 -11.62
N LEU A 11 2.23 14.93 -12.22
CA LEU A 11 2.68 14.30 -13.46
C LEU A 11 3.01 12.83 -13.21
N PRO A 12 2.36 11.89 -13.94
CA PRO A 12 2.64 10.46 -13.79
C PRO A 12 4.12 10.12 -14.02
N GLY A 13 4.67 9.26 -13.16
CA GLY A 13 6.09 8.91 -13.16
C GLY A 13 6.97 9.77 -12.29
N LYS A 14 6.44 10.88 -11.76
CA LYS A 14 7.17 11.81 -10.87
C LYS A 14 6.77 11.69 -9.40
N GLU A 15 5.86 10.83 -9.04
CA GLU A 15 5.26 10.76 -7.71
C GLU A 15 6.30 10.60 -6.61
N ARG A 16 7.23 9.68 -6.76
CA ARG A 16 8.26 9.40 -5.74
C ARG A 16 9.26 10.54 -5.61
N SER A 17 9.76 11.05 -6.74
CA SER A 17 10.71 12.17 -6.74
C SER A 17 10.10 13.45 -6.18
N LEU A 18 8.84 13.73 -6.48
CA LEU A 18 8.11 14.86 -5.92
C LEU A 18 7.85 14.70 -4.41
N THR A 19 7.54 13.50 -3.96
CA THR A 19 7.36 13.21 -2.53
C THR A 19 8.65 13.53 -1.75
N GLU A 20 9.79 13.06 -2.23
CA GLU A 20 11.08 13.36 -1.62
C GLU A 20 11.40 14.85 -1.63
N GLN A 21 11.18 15.52 -2.76
CA GLN A 21 11.41 16.95 -2.91
C GLN A 21 10.53 17.77 -1.97
N PHE A 22 9.25 17.51 -1.94
CA PHE A 22 8.31 18.25 -1.10
C PHE A 22 8.55 18.01 0.39
N ASN A 23 8.92 16.80 0.81
CA ASN A 23 9.28 16.53 2.19
C ASN A 23 10.56 17.25 2.61
N LYS A 24 11.52 17.40 1.72
CA LYS A 24 12.70 18.26 1.95
C LYS A 24 12.29 19.72 2.08
N ASP A 25 11.41 20.20 1.23
CA ASP A 25 10.92 21.58 1.27
C ASP A 25 10.16 21.88 2.56
N ILE A 26 9.43 20.92 3.11
CA ILE A 26 8.82 21.02 4.44
C ILE A 26 9.91 21.17 5.51
N GLY A 27 10.94 20.34 5.47
CA GLY A 27 12.05 20.40 6.42
C GLY A 27 12.84 21.72 6.36
N MET A 28 12.89 22.37 5.19
CA MET A 28 13.51 23.67 4.98
C MET A 28 12.56 24.86 5.18
N SER A 29 11.36 24.61 5.68
CA SER A 29 10.31 25.62 5.88
C SER A 29 9.85 26.35 4.61
N ARG A 30 10.06 25.76 3.44
CA ARG A 30 9.58 26.29 2.15
C ARG A 30 8.12 25.98 1.90
N ILE A 31 7.65 24.86 2.47
CA ILE A 31 6.24 24.47 2.50
C ILE A 31 5.79 24.50 3.95
N THR A 32 4.77 25.28 4.23
CA THR A 32 4.18 25.42 5.57
C THR A 32 2.78 24.79 5.59
N ASN A 33 2.25 24.53 6.79
CA ASN A 33 0.92 23.95 7.00
C ASN A 33 0.73 22.53 6.43
N VAL A 34 1.83 21.84 6.12
CA VAL A 34 1.82 20.44 5.70
C VAL A 34 2.78 19.67 6.61
N ILE A 35 2.33 18.54 7.12
CA ILE A 35 3.14 17.66 7.97
C ILE A 35 4.06 16.80 7.11
N ARG A 36 3.49 16.14 6.09
CA ARG A 36 4.24 15.25 5.20
C ARG A 36 3.48 14.99 3.91
N PHE A 37 4.21 14.65 2.86
CA PHE A 37 3.68 14.06 1.63
C PHE A 37 3.95 12.56 1.64
N ILE A 38 3.04 11.78 1.11
CA ILE A 38 3.20 10.35 0.93
C ILE A 38 2.84 9.93 -0.50
N CYS A 39 3.54 8.90 -0.97
CA CYS A 39 3.23 8.22 -2.22
C CYS A 39 3.10 6.73 -1.90
N PRO A 40 1.88 6.20 -1.73
CA PRO A 40 1.69 4.79 -1.42
C PRO A 40 2.28 3.89 -2.51
N THR A 41 3.08 2.92 -2.09
CA THR A 41 3.71 1.95 -2.97
C THR A 41 3.44 0.54 -2.49
N GLU A 42 3.49 -0.41 -3.41
CA GLU A 42 3.50 -1.84 -3.08
C GLU A 42 4.78 -2.48 -3.58
N LYS A 43 5.19 -3.54 -2.91
CA LYS A 43 6.33 -4.34 -3.36
C LYS A 43 5.84 -5.41 -4.32
N GLU A 44 6.40 -5.41 -5.52
CA GLU A 44 6.10 -6.37 -6.58
C GLU A 44 7.31 -7.24 -6.83
N LEU A 45 7.10 -8.55 -6.90
CA LEU A 45 8.15 -9.50 -7.26
C LEU A 45 8.16 -9.66 -8.79
N ILE A 46 9.24 -9.23 -9.43
CA ILE A 46 9.42 -9.37 -10.88
C ILE A 46 10.59 -10.27 -11.19
N ILE A 47 10.56 -10.90 -12.36
CA ILE A 47 11.66 -11.73 -12.86
C ILE A 47 12.43 -10.91 -13.89
N VAL A 48 13.67 -10.58 -13.58
CA VAL A 48 14.61 -9.89 -14.49
C VAL A 48 15.83 -10.77 -14.69
N LYS A 49 16.14 -11.13 -15.93
CA LYS A 49 17.30 -11.99 -16.29
C LYS A 49 17.35 -13.27 -15.45
N ASN A 50 16.23 -13.99 -15.30
CA ASN A 50 16.06 -15.19 -14.51
C ASN A 50 16.30 -15.02 -12.98
N LYS A 51 16.36 -13.78 -12.49
CA LYS A 51 16.47 -13.48 -11.05
C LYS A 51 15.19 -12.86 -10.55
N LYS A 52 14.75 -13.25 -9.37
CA LYS A 52 13.63 -12.62 -8.66
C LYS A 52 14.12 -11.33 -8.03
N VAL A 53 13.53 -10.20 -8.43
CA VAL A 53 13.85 -8.87 -7.90
C VAL A 53 12.60 -8.25 -7.31
N LEU A 54 12.71 -7.70 -6.10
CA LEU A 54 11.68 -6.89 -5.49
C LEU A 54 11.72 -5.47 -6.09
N ARG A 55 10.59 -5.03 -6.61
CA ARG A 55 10.41 -3.68 -7.14
C ARG A 55 9.27 -2.98 -6.41
N GLU A 56 9.46 -1.70 -6.08
CA GLU A 56 8.38 -0.86 -5.61
C GLU A 56 7.57 -0.31 -6.79
N LYS A 57 6.26 -0.44 -6.68
CA LYS A 57 5.31 0.07 -7.65
C LYS A 57 4.40 1.09 -6.98
N VAL A 58 4.22 2.24 -7.63
CA VAL A 58 3.28 3.25 -7.16
C VAL A 58 1.86 2.72 -7.31
N LEU A 59 1.07 2.70 -6.22
CA LEU A 59 -0.30 2.19 -6.22
C LEU A 59 -1.25 3.09 -7.01
N TYR A 60 -1.12 4.40 -6.84
CA TYR A 60 -2.02 5.39 -7.45
C TYR A 60 -1.20 6.34 -8.33
N SER A 61 -0.93 5.92 -9.56
CA SER A 61 -0.16 6.71 -10.52
C SER A 61 -0.83 8.06 -10.81
N GLY A 62 -0.04 9.13 -10.74
CA GLY A 62 -0.51 10.49 -10.99
C GLY A 62 -1.11 11.18 -9.78
N TYR A 63 -1.00 10.60 -8.58
CA TYR A 63 -1.53 11.17 -7.35
C TYR A 63 -0.51 11.21 -6.23
N LEU A 64 -0.51 12.29 -5.46
CA LEU A 64 0.19 12.39 -4.18
C LEU A 64 -0.81 12.73 -3.08
N TYR A 65 -0.49 12.27 -1.88
CA TYR A 65 -1.27 12.53 -0.69
C TYR A 65 -0.45 13.34 0.30
N PHE A 66 -1.09 14.22 1.04
CA PHE A 66 -0.43 14.94 2.11
C PHE A 66 -1.31 15.11 3.34
N GLU A 67 -0.65 15.14 4.48
CA GLU A 67 -1.26 15.33 5.78
C GLU A 67 -1.03 16.78 6.23
N ALA A 68 -2.08 17.45 6.65
CA ALA A 68 -2.04 18.77 7.21
C ALA A 68 -2.47 18.74 8.69
N PRO A 69 -1.92 19.62 9.54
CA PRO A 69 -2.25 19.63 10.98
C PRO A 69 -3.71 19.99 11.26
N LYS A 70 -4.37 20.64 10.31
CA LYS A 70 -5.78 21.05 10.39
C LYS A 70 -6.35 21.16 8.97
N LYS A 71 -7.66 21.29 8.88
CA LYS A 71 -8.29 21.63 7.60
C LYS A 71 -7.74 22.95 7.08
N LEU A 72 -7.20 22.93 5.86
CA LEU A 72 -6.56 24.09 5.25
C LEU A 72 -7.60 25.07 4.67
N GLU A 73 -7.24 26.34 4.72
CA GLU A 73 -8.02 27.40 4.09
C GLU A 73 -7.70 27.48 2.60
N GLU A 74 -8.53 28.18 1.85
CA GLU A 74 -8.39 28.31 0.40
C GLU A 74 -7.04 28.88 -0.01
N ASP A 75 -6.48 29.85 0.73
CA ASP A 75 -5.18 30.43 0.45
C ASP A 75 -4.04 29.40 0.59
N ASP A 76 -4.08 28.57 1.62
CA ASP A 76 -3.10 27.49 1.80
C ASP A 76 -3.18 26.48 0.67
N LEU A 77 -4.38 26.10 0.25
CA LEU A 77 -4.60 25.18 -0.87
C LEU A 77 -4.09 25.76 -2.19
N LYS A 78 -4.28 27.06 -2.42
CA LYS A 78 -3.73 27.74 -3.60
C LYS A 78 -2.22 27.70 -3.64
N ILE A 79 -1.55 27.92 -2.53
CA ILE A 79 -0.07 27.84 -2.42
C ILE A 79 0.41 26.44 -2.82
N ILE A 80 -0.23 25.40 -2.31
CA ILE A 80 0.11 24.02 -2.64
C ILE A 80 -0.15 23.73 -4.12
N SER A 81 -1.23 24.21 -4.68
CA SER A 81 -1.57 24.03 -6.10
C SER A 81 -0.55 24.66 -7.06
N LEU A 82 0.21 25.63 -6.59
CA LEU A 82 1.25 26.31 -7.37
C LEU A 82 2.62 25.61 -7.31
N LEU A 83 2.76 24.55 -6.51
CA LEU A 83 4.02 23.80 -6.45
C LEU A 83 4.33 23.15 -7.81
N PRO A 84 5.64 22.97 -8.13
CA PRO A 84 6.04 22.39 -9.42
C PRO A 84 5.44 21.02 -9.66
N ASN A 85 5.01 20.76 -10.89
CA ASN A 85 4.45 19.48 -11.35
C ASN A 85 3.13 19.06 -10.70
N ILE A 86 2.49 19.91 -9.91
CA ILE A 86 1.13 19.69 -9.45
C ILE A 86 0.17 20.09 -10.58
N MET A 87 -0.66 19.13 -10.97
CA MET A 87 -1.68 19.28 -12.00
C MET A 87 -3.04 19.31 -11.34
N GLY A 88 -3.99 20.03 -11.91
CA GLY A 88 -5.33 20.08 -11.35
C GLY A 88 -6.13 18.79 -11.56
N MET A 89 -7.06 18.53 -10.67
CA MET A 89 -8.07 17.49 -10.85
C MET A 89 -9.32 18.11 -11.49
N MET A 90 -9.88 17.45 -12.51
CA MET A 90 -11.09 17.89 -13.21
C MET A 90 -11.06 19.38 -13.64
N GLY A 91 -9.88 19.84 -14.11
CA GLY A 91 -9.71 21.25 -14.50
C GLY A 91 -9.46 22.22 -13.37
N ASP A 92 -9.51 21.79 -12.13
CA ASP A 92 -9.14 22.54 -10.94
C ASP A 92 -7.84 22.02 -10.35
N ARG A 93 -6.91 22.92 -10.02
CA ARG A 93 -5.62 22.59 -9.43
C ARG A 93 -5.64 22.43 -7.92
N MET A 94 -6.80 22.66 -7.31
CA MET A 94 -6.94 22.64 -5.87
C MET A 94 -6.86 21.22 -5.32
N PRO A 95 -6.11 21.00 -4.22
CA PRO A 95 -6.14 19.73 -3.52
C PRO A 95 -7.54 19.36 -3.04
N MET A 96 -7.87 18.07 -3.08
CA MET A 96 -9.16 17.56 -2.65
C MET A 96 -9.04 16.95 -1.26
N LEU A 97 -9.96 17.34 -0.36
CA LEU A 97 -10.04 16.77 0.99
C LEU A 97 -10.49 15.31 0.92
N LEU A 98 -9.74 14.43 1.58
CA LEU A 98 -10.05 13.01 1.65
C LEU A 98 -11.03 12.70 2.78
N LYS A 99 -11.87 11.71 2.53
CA LYS A 99 -12.73 11.12 3.55
C LYS A 99 -11.93 10.15 4.43
N GLU A 100 -12.38 9.92 5.64
CA GLU A 100 -11.71 9.02 6.58
C GLU A 100 -11.56 7.59 6.03
N SER A 101 -12.52 7.10 5.28
CA SER A 101 -12.44 5.80 4.62
C SER A 101 -11.30 5.70 3.59
N ASP A 102 -11.07 6.76 2.83
CA ASP A 102 -9.99 6.84 1.85
C ASP A 102 -8.63 6.93 2.55
N ILE A 103 -8.54 7.69 3.63
CA ILE A 103 -7.34 7.80 4.45
C ILE A 103 -6.93 6.44 5.01
N ARG A 104 -7.86 5.69 5.56
CA ARG A 104 -7.61 4.34 6.09
C ARG A 104 -7.09 3.39 5.02
N ARG A 105 -7.62 3.48 3.81
CA ARG A 105 -7.17 2.67 2.68
C ARG A 105 -5.74 3.00 2.30
N ILE A 106 -5.40 4.27 2.19
CA ILE A 106 -4.06 4.76 1.83
C ILE A 106 -3.03 4.38 2.90
N LEU A 107 -3.33 4.56 4.17
CA LEU A 107 -2.45 4.22 5.28
C LEU A 107 -2.25 2.71 5.43
N LYS A 108 -3.23 1.90 5.08
CA LYS A 108 -3.07 0.43 5.03
C LYS A 108 -2.05 0.02 3.98
N ASP A 109 -2.05 0.68 2.85
CA ASP A 109 -1.09 0.41 1.79
C ASP A 109 0.33 0.79 2.21
N ASP A 110 0.49 1.87 2.99
CA ASP A 110 1.78 2.31 3.55
C ASP A 110 2.31 1.36 4.65
N THR A 111 1.40 0.66 5.34
CA THR A 111 1.73 -0.30 6.41
C THR A 111 1.67 -1.75 5.96
N LEU A 112 1.80 -2.00 4.67
CA LEU A 112 1.68 -3.35 4.09
C LEU A 112 2.63 -4.35 4.77
N GLU A 113 3.84 -3.94 5.12
CA GLU A 113 4.80 -4.80 5.83
C GLU A 113 4.30 -5.20 7.22
N GLU A 114 3.76 -4.26 7.99
CA GLU A 114 3.14 -4.54 9.29
C GLU A 114 1.93 -5.46 9.15
N HIS A 115 1.17 -5.28 8.09
CA HIS A 115 -0.01 -6.10 7.80
C HIS A 115 0.36 -7.53 7.42
N ILE A 116 1.42 -7.71 6.63
CA ILE A 116 1.99 -9.02 6.30
C ILE A 116 2.50 -9.70 7.58
N GLU A 117 3.22 -8.98 8.42
CA GLU A 117 3.73 -9.50 9.69
C GLU A 117 2.58 -9.89 10.64
N SER A 118 1.54 -9.09 10.74
CA SER A 118 0.37 -9.41 11.56
C SER A 118 -0.40 -10.62 11.05
N LYS A 119 -0.50 -10.80 9.75
CA LYS A 119 -1.07 -12.01 9.15
C LYS A 119 -0.18 -13.23 9.38
N ARG A 120 1.13 -13.05 9.25
CA ARG A 120 2.11 -14.11 9.51
C ARG A 120 2.02 -14.65 10.93
N LEU A 121 1.80 -13.78 11.91
CA LEU A 121 1.65 -14.16 13.32
C LEU A 121 0.36 -14.95 13.60
N LYS A 122 -0.62 -14.91 12.70
CA LYS A 122 -1.89 -15.65 12.85
C LYS A 122 -1.79 -17.12 12.49
N PHE A 123 -0.75 -17.50 11.75
CA PHE A 123 -0.60 -18.86 11.23
C PHE A 123 0.74 -19.44 11.66
N ASN A 124 0.69 -20.65 12.21
CA ASN A 124 1.88 -21.38 12.66
C ASN A 124 2.00 -22.70 11.91
N SER A 125 3.23 -23.22 11.82
CA SER A 125 3.48 -24.55 11.25
C SER A 125 2.70 -25.61 12.03
N GLY A 126 2.08 -26.52 11.31
CA GLY A 126 1.27 -27.61 11.89
C GLY A 126 -0.20 -27.27 12.09
N GLU A 127 -0.61 -26.02 11.87
CA GLU A 127 -2.01 -25.63 11.94
C GLU A 127 -2.82 -26.08 10.71
N SER A 128 -4.07 -26.47 10.96
CA SER A 128 -5.02 -26.74 9.88
C SER A 128 -5.59 -25.44 9.33
N ILE A 129 -5.69 -25.37 8.01
CA ILE A 129 -6.27 -24.21 7.30
C ILE A 129 -7.24 -24.68 6.22
N MET A 130 -8.04 -23.75 5.75
CA MET A 130 -8.88 -23.90 4.58
C MET A 130 -8.45 -22.91 3.51
N VAL A 131 -8.38 -23.35 2.27
CA VAL A 131 -8.05 -22.46 1.14
C VAL A 131 -9.34 -21.73 0.72
N CYS A 132 -9.27 -20.39 0.68
CA CYS A 132 -10.42 -19.54 0.38
C CYS A 132 -10.41 -18.95 -1.03
N GLU A 133 -9.29 -18.98 -1.73
CA GLU A 133 -9.16 -18.48 -3.10
C GLU A 133 -8.22 -19.36 -3.94
N GLY A 134 -8.41 -19.31 -5.26
CA GLY A 134 -7.58 -19.99 -6.24
C GLY A 134 -8.07 -21.36 -6.63
N PRO A 135 -7.22 -22.16 -7.35
CA PRO A 135 -7.60 -23.48 -7.86
C PRO A 135 -7.90 -24.51 -6.77
N PHE A 136 -7.42 -24.26 -5.55
CA PHE A 136 -7.59 -25.16 -4.40
C PHE A 136 -8.63 -24.68 -3.39
N LYS A 137 -9.49 -23.75 -3.81
CA LYS A 137 -10.58 -23.24 -2.97
C LYS A 137 -11.39 -24.37 -2.36
N ASP A 138 -11.74 -24.23 -1.08
CA ASP A 138 -12.52 -25.19 -0.27
C ASP A 138 -11.78 -26.48 0.11
N PHE A 139 -10.49 -26.60 -0.23
CA PHE A 139 -9.67 -27.70 0.27
C PHE A 139 -9.09 -27.38 1.65
N GLU A 140 -9.05 -28.39 2.50
CA GLU A 140 -8.36 -28.30 3.79
C GLU A 140 -6.90 -28.70 3.64
N GLY A 141 -6.03 -28.05 4.42
CA GLY A 141 -4.62 -28.33 4.41
C GLY A 141 -3.96 -28.08 5.75
N THR A 142 -2.69 -28.42 5.84
CA THR A 142 -1.86 -28.20 7.01
C THR A 142 -0.65 -27.34 6.63
N ILE A 143 -0.37 -26.33 7.42
CA ILE A 143 0.77 -25.44 7.19
C ILE A 143 2.08 -26.20 7.50
N LYS A 144 2.98 -26.21 6.53
CA LYS A 144 4.35 -26.73 6.70
C LYS A 144 5.32 -25.64 7.12
N GLU A 145 5.31 -24.52 6.43
CA GLU A 145 6.20 -23.40 6.69
C GLU A 145 5.56 -22.09 6.25
N VAL A 146 5.82 -21.01 6.98
CA VAL A 146 5.40 -19.65 6.61
C VAL A 146 6.65 -18.86 6.22
N LYS A 147 6.68 -18.35 4.98
CA LYS A 147 7.78 -17.56 4.42
C LYS A 147 7.27 -16.21 3.94
N GLY A 148 7.52 -15.14 4.70
CA GLY A 148 7.08 -13.81 4.33
C GLY A 148 5.54 -13.74 4.13
N ASP A 149 5.10 -13.39 2.94
CA ASP A 149 3.69 -13.35 2.53
C ASP A 149 3.18 -14.68 1.96
N ARG A 150 4.05 -15.68 1.84
CA ARG A 150 3.73 -17.00 1.32
C ARG A 150 3.72 -18.05 2.42
N VAL A 151 2.93 -19.07 2.18
CA VAL A 151 2.81 -20.21 3.07
C VAL A 151 2.87 -21.51 2.26
N ASP A 152 3.72 -22.41 2.68
CA ASP A 152 3.76 -23.76 2.13
C ASP A 152 2.82 -24.64 2.92
N VAL A 153 1.81 -25.17 2.25
CA VAL A 153 0.77 -26.01 2.84
C VAL A 153 0.75 -27.38 2.17
N GLU A 154 0.37 -28.36 2.94
CA GLU A 154 0.11 -29.70 2.43
C GLU A 154 -1.39 -29.90 2.35
N ILE A 155 -1.91 -30.07 1.13
CA ILE A 155 -3.34 -30.21 0.85
C ILE A 155 -3.61 -31.65 0.43
N LYS A 156 -4.65 -32.23 0.98
CA LYS A 156 -5.08 -33.58 0.58
C LYS A 156 -5.99 -33.47 -0.66
N ILE A 157 -5.44 -33.83 -1.81
CA ILE A 157 -6.14 -33.81 -3.10
C ILE A 157 -6.31 -35.25 -3.57
N PHE A 158 -7.56 -35.70 -3.74
CA PHE A 158 -7.89 -37.07 -4.18
C PHE A 158 -7.17 -38.18 -3.37
N GLY A 159 -7.10 -38.00 -2.05
CA GLY A 159 -6.43 -38.96 -1.16
C GLY A 159 -4.90 -38.87 -1.15
N ARG A 160 -4.29 -37.93 -1.85
CA ARG A 160 -2.84 -37.72 -1.88
C ARG A 160 -2.49 -36.38 -1.25
N ASN A 161 -1.45 -36.40 -0.42
CA ASN A 161 -0.91 -35.17 0.16
C ASN A 161 -0.06 -34.45 -0.90
N THR A 162 -0.44 -33.22 -1.22
CA THR A 162 0.23 -32.39 -2.23
C THR A 162 0.74 -31.12 -1.58
N ALA A 163 2.02 -30.83 -1.73
CA ALA A 163 2.60 -29.58 -1.27
C ALA A 163 2.27 -28.44 -2.26
N VAL A 164 1.72 -27.37 -1.75
CA VAL A 164 1.31 -26.19 -2.53
C VAL A 164 1.78 -24.93 -1.83
N SER A 165 2.31 -23.99 -2.58
CA SER A 165 2.67 -22.67 -2.07
C SER A 165 1.55 -21.69 -2.35
N LEU A 166 1.02 -21.08 -1.31
CA LEU A 166 -0.09 -20.12 -1.37
C LEU A 166 0.32 -18.80 -0.72
N THR A 167 -0.44 -17.75 -0.98
CA THR A 167 -0.30 -16.51 -0.23
C THR A 167 -1.16 -16.55 1.04
N LEU A 168 -0.80 -15.74 2.03
CA LEU A 168 -1.55 -15.66 3.29
C LEU A 168 -3.00 -15.20 3.09
N ASP A 169 -3.27 -14.47 2.01
CA ASP A 169 -4.62 -14.02 1.66
C ASP A 169 -5.52 -15.16 1.12
N GLN A 170 -4.91 -16.24 0.63
CA GLN A 170 -5.62 -17.38 0.05
C GLN A 170 -6.03 -18.43 1.09
N ILE A 171 -5.60 -18.29 2.33
CA ILE A 171 -5.90 -19.24 3.41
C ILE A 171 -6.66 -18.57 4.55
N GLN A 172 -7.43 -19.36 5.25
CA GLN A 172 -8.16 -18.93 6.46
C GLN A 172 -8.17 -20.07 7.47
N LYS A 173 -8.44 -19.74 8.72
CA LYS A 173 -8.68 -20.76 9.75
C LYS A 173 -10.02 -21.45 9.51
N PRO A 174 -10.07 -22.76 9.70
CA PRO A 174 -11.32 -23.52 9.50
C PRO A 174 -12.45 -23.06 10.42
#